data_cc0f285353586d9f150398809212fb82
#
_entry.id   cc0f285353586d9f150398809212fb82
#
_cell.length_a   1.000
_cell.length_b   1.000
_cell.length_c   1.000
_cell.angle_alpha   90.00
_cell.angle_beta   90.00
_cell.angle_gamma   90.00
#
_symmetry.space_group_name_H-M   'P 1'
#
loop_
_entity.id
_entity.type
_entity.pdbx_description
1 polymer ?
#
loop_
_entity_poly.entity_id
_entity_poly.type
_entity_poly.pdbx_seq_one_letter_code
_entity_poly.pdbx_strand_id
1 'polypeptide(L)'
;GGASISRTARPYPTWLIFKPSMFLTSYLLIKYWLYNKTIIDFFHQNHKYKNKVLYFGIASAIALTIHSIFLGIKFDNDLYKLFRRVIMLSFIIFEIVAQAYLVATFYSFKNKLDQYINIRILKTKIILVSTLIIVAMISIPIISLPGDDFFGFNLKHFKHALEWDYFIGVISFYLLTFFMW
;
A
#
# COMPACT_ATOMS: atom_id res chain seq x y z
N GLY A 1 6.47 22.61 10.31
CA GLY A 1 7.29 21.44 10.04
C GLY A 1 6.42 20.19 9.88
N GLY A 2 6.39 19.61 8.67
CA GLY A 2 5.62 18.40 8.38
C GLY A 2 6.07 17.23 9.23
N ALA A 3 5.14 16.58 9.92
CA ALA A 3 5.39 15.38 10.69
C ALA A 3 5.15 14.15 9.81
N SER A 4 6.08 13.18 9.83
CA SER A 4 5.84 11.88 9.21
C SER A 4 4.81 11.09 10.00
N ILE A 5 4.06 10.20 9.32
CA ILE A 5 3.06 9.34 9.95
C ILE A 5 3.67 8.56 11.13
N SER A 6 4.88 8.02 10.94
CA SER A 6 5.59 7.27 11.98
C SER A 6 6.00 8.13 13.19
N ARG A 7 6.15 9.44 13.02
CA ARG A 7 6.51 10.36 14.12
C ARG A 7 5.30 10.74 14.95
N THR A 8 4.14 10.92 14.33
CA THR A 8 2.87 11.21 15.02
C THR A 8 2.34 10.00 15.78
N ALA A 9 2.66 8.79 15.34
CA ALA A 9 2.20 7.54 15.95
C ALA A 9 3.01 7.08 17.18
N ARG A 10 4.14 7.74 17.51
CA ARG A 10 5.05 7.30 18.59
C ARG A 10 4.71 7.79 20.00
N PRO A 11 4.22 9.05 20.22
CA PRO A 11 3.97 9.52 21.57
C PRO A 11 2.79 8.82 22.22
N TYR A 12 2.85 8.69 23.56
CA TYR A 12 1.68 8.30 24.37
C TYR A 12 0.62 9.40 24.31
N PRO A 13 -0.68 9.12 24.19
CA PRO A 13 -1.32 7.76 24.13
C PRO A 13 -1.48 7.22 22.68
N THR A 14 -1.02 7.91 21.66
CA THR A 14 -1.29 7.60 20.23
C THR A 14 -0.84 6.19 19.83
N TRP A 15 0.28 5.72 20.34
CA TRP A 15 0.80 4.38 19.99
C TRP A 15 -0.11 3.25 20.48
N LEU A 16 -0.86 3.46 21.56
CA LEU A 16 -1.82 2.46 22.12
C LEU A 16 -2.98 2.18 21.17
N ILE A 17 -3.37 3.17 20.36
CA ILE A 17 -4.44 3.01 19.37
C ILE A 17 -3.82 2.61 18.03
N PHE A 18 -2.73 3.25 17.65
CA PHE A 18 -2.12 3.07 16.33
C PHE A 18 -1.58 1.66 16.12
N LYS A 19 -0.90 1.08 17.10
CA LYS A 19 -0.28 -0.24 16.97
C LYS A 19 -1.30 -1.37 16.83
N PRO A 20 -2.34 -1.48 17.70
CA PRO A 20 -3.44 -2.45 17.48
C PRO A 20 -4.18 -2.24 16.16
N SER A 21 -4.41 -0.98 15.75
CA SER A 21 -5.06 -0.68 14.47
C SER A 21 -4.25 -1.18 13.28
N MET A 22 -2.93 -1.07 13.31
CA MET A 22 -2.05 -1.60 12.28
C MET A 22 -2.09 -3.13 12.19
N PHE A 23 -2.12 -3.84 13.33
CA PHE A 23 -2.30 -5.29 13.35
C PHE A 23 -3.66 -5.72 12.81
N LEU A 24 -4.72 -5.02 13.21
CA LEU A 24 -6.06 -5.24 12.67
C LEU A 24 -6.09 -5.02 11.16
N THR A 25 -5.47 -3.94 10.68
CA THR A 25 -5.35 -3.64 9.24
C THR A 25 -4.63 -4.76 8.51
N SER A 26 -3.50 -5.25 9.04
CA SER A 26 -2.77 -6.37 8.43
C SER A 26 -3.63 -7.64 8.33
N TYR A 27 -4.36 -7.96 9.39
CA TYR A 27 -5.29 -9.10 9.39
C TYR A 27 -6.40 -8.93 8.34
N LEU A 28 -7.02 -7.73 8.26
CA LEU A 28 -8.06 -7.43 7.29
C LEU A 28 -7.51 -7.46 5.85
N LEU A 29 -6.28 -7.03 5.61
CA LEU A 29 -5.61 -7.15 4.33
C LEU A 29 -5.46 -8.60 3.90
N ILE A 30 -5.02 -9.49 4.79
CA ILE A 30 -4.93 -10.93 4.50
C ILE A 30 -6.31 -11.46 4.08
N LYS A 31 -7.36 -11.16 4.84
CA LYS A 31 -8.74 -11.56 4.53
C LYS A 31 -9.19 -11.00 3.17
N TYR A 32 -8.90 -9.74 2.91
CA TYR A 32 -9.23 -9.08 1.65
C TYR A 32 -8.58 -9.78 0.44
N TRP A 33 -7.29 -10.11 0.51
CA TRP A 33 -6.58 -10.75 -0.59
C TRP A 33 -7.03 -12.21 -0.81
N LEU A 34 -7.31 -12.95 0.27
CA LEU A 34 -7.90 -14.29 0.18
C LEU A 34 -9.29 -14.25 -0.46
N TYR A 35 -10.12 -13.29 -0.06
CA TYR A 35 -11.46 -13.13 -0.63
C TYR A 35 -11.42 -12.77 -2.11
N ASN A 36 -10.55 -11.83 -2.51
CA ASN A 36 -10.39 -11.51 -3.93
C ASN A 36 -9.88 -12.70 -4.76
N LYS A 37 -9.00 -13.55 -4.20
CA LYS A 37 -8.63 -14.80 -4.85
C LYS A 37 -9.85 -15.70 -5.10
N THR A 38 -10.73 -15.86 -4.12
CA THR A 38 -11.96 -16.64 -4.25
C THR A 38 -12.88 -16.07 -5.35
N ILE A 39 -13.00 -14.73 -5.42
CA ILE A 39 -13.78 -14.09 -6.50
C ILE A 39 -13.15 -14.38 -7.86
N ILE A 40 -11.83 -14.26 -8.00
CA ILE A 40 -11.14 -14.56 -9.26
C ILE A 40 -11.34 -16.02 -9.65
N ASP A 41 -11.27 -16.95 -8.70
CA ASP A 41 -11.49 -18.38 -8.92
C ASP A 41 -12.92 -18.67 -9.41
N PHE A 42 -13.90 -17.96 -8.87
CA PHE A 42 -15.30 -18.11 -9.28
C PHE A 42 -15.53 -17.68 -10.73
N PHE A 43 -14.96 -16.54 -11.15
CA PHE A 43 -15.17 -16.01 -12.51
C PHE A 43 -14.21 -16.60 -13.56
N HIS A 44 -12.99 -16.96 -13.16
CA HIS A 44 -11.94 -17.46 -14.06
C HIS A 44 -10.90 -18.30 -13.34
N GLN A 45 -11.19 -19.59 -13.14
CA GLN A 45 -10.39 -20.51 -12.33
C GLN A 45 -8.88 -20.56 -12.68
N ASN A 46 -8.51 -20.43 -13.95
CA ASN A 46 -7.11 -20.49 -14.43
C ASN A 46 -6.56 -19.13 -14.85
N HIS A 47 -6.98 -18.02 -14.18
CA HIS A 47 -6.47 -16.71 -14.56
C HIS A 47 -4.97 -16.55 -14.25
N LYS A 48 -4.20 -16.08 -15.25
CA LYS A 48 -2.73 -15.93 -15.22
C LYS A 48 -2.19 -15.19 -14.00
N TYR A 49 -2.91 -14.17 -13.50
CA TYR A 49 -2.44 -13.28 -12.43
C TYR A 49 -2.99 -13.65 -11.05
N LYS A 50 -3.88 -14.62 -10.92
CA LYS A 50 -4.52 -15.01 -9.66
C LYS A 50 -3.52 -15.21 -8.50
N ASN A 51 -2.49 -16.02 -8.73
CA ASN A 51 -1.48 -16.29 -7.71
C ASN A 51 -0.62 -15.06 -7.41
N LYS A 52 -0.35 -14.21 -8.42
CA LYS A 52 0.41 -12.97 -8.23
C LYS A 52 -0.34 -11.98 -7.36
N VAL A 53 -1.65 -11.80 -7.57
CA VAL A 53 -2.52 -10.99 -6.70
C VAL A 53 -2.38 -11.44 -5.26
N LEU A 54 -2.52 -12.75 -5.02
CA LEU A 54 -2.45 -13.29 -3.66
C LEU A 54 -1.05 -13.13 -3.05
N TYR A 55 0.01 -13.52 -3.75
CA TYR A 55 1.37 -13.47 -3.21
C TYR A 55 1.81 -12.06 -2.84
N PHE A 56 1.61 -11.09 -3.72
CA PHE A 56 1.95 -9.70 -3.42
C PHE A 56 1.05 -9.10 -2.34
N GLY A 57 -0.24 -9.43 -2.33
CA GLY A 57 -1.15 -8.98 -1.30
C GLY A 57 -0.84 -9.54 0.09
N ILE A 58 -0.49 -10.81 0.19
CA ILE A 58 -0.06 -11.41 1.47
C ILE A 58 1.31 -10.87 1.89
N ALA A 59 2.25 -10.70 0.94
CA ALA A 59 3.55 -10.12 1.23
C ALA A 59 3.44 -8.68 1.77
N SER A 60 2.52 -7.86 1.23
CA SER A 60 2.26 -6.52 1.76
C SER A 60 1.73 -6.57 3.20
N ALA A 61 0.77 -7.44 3.49
CA ALA A 61 0.21 -7.60 4.83
C ALA A 61 1.28 -8.07 5.84
N ILE A 62 2.17 -8.99 5.45
CA ILE A 62 3.29 -9.44 6.28
C ILE A 62 4.27 -8.28 6.53
N ALA A 63 4.63 -7.52 5.50
CA ALA A 63 5.51 -6.37 5.65
C ALA A 63 4.91 -5.31 6.60
N LEU A 64 3.59 -5.06 6.52
CA LEU A 64 2.88 -4.18 7.44
C LEU A 64 2.91 -4.71 8.88
N THR A 65 2.71 -6.02 9.08
CA THR A 65 2.82 -6.66 10.40
C THR A 65 4.20 -6.48 11.00
N ILE A 66 5.25 -6.77 10.22
CA ILE A 66 6.65 -6.60 10.66
C ILE A 66 6.90 -5.12 11.01
N HIS A 67 6.48 -4.19 10.15
CA HIS A 67 6.60 -2.76 10.43
C HIS A 67 5.93 -2.37 11.76
N SER A 68 4.75 -2.92 12.04
CA SER A 68 3.97 -2.64 13.26
C SER A 68 4.65 -3.17 14.52
N ILE A 69 5.31 -4.33 14.46
CA ILE A 69 6.07 -4.90 15.57
C ILE A 69 7.20 -3.95 15.97
N PHE A 70 7.97 -3.48 14.98
CA PHE A 70 9.14 -2.62 15.19
C PHE A 70 8.79 -1.14 15.36
N LEU A 71 7.53 -0.76 15.21
CA LEU A 71 7.10 0.62 15.43
C LEU A 71 7.21 0.99 16.92
N GLY A 72 7.88 2.10 17.20
CA GLY A 72 8.10 2.62 18.56
C GLY A 72 9.37 2.10 19.24
N ILE A 73 9.99 1.04 18.75
CA ILE A 73 11.26 0.58 19.27
C ILE A 73 12.38 1.53 18.79
N LYS A 74 13.20 1.99 19.71
CA LYS A 74 14.34 2.87 19.41
C LYS A 74 15.63 2.07 19.56
N PHE A 75 16.30 1.82 18.45
CA PHE A 75 17.70 1.40 18.45
C PHE A 75 18.51 2.48 17.73
N ASP A 76 19.58 2.95 18.33
CA ASP A 76 20.48 3.95 17.72
C ASP A 76 21.51 3.30 16.79
N ASN A 77 21.03 2.44 15.91
CA ASN A 77 21.83 1.77 14.90
C ASN A 77 21.30 2.13 13.50
N ASP A 78 22.22 2.52 12.62
CA ASP A 78 21.86 2.91 11.24
C ASP A 78 21.31 1.72 10.42
N LEU A 79 21.76 0.50 10.70
CA LEU A 79 21.17 -0.73 10.14
C LEU A 79 19.68 -0.86 10.50
N TYR A 80 19.30 -0.54 11.73
CA TYR A 80 17.91 -0.60 12.15
C TYR A 80 17.04 0.48 11.47
N LYS A 81 17.60 1.69 11.29
CA LYS A 81 16.93 2.76 10.54
C LYS A 81 16.70 2.34 9.08
N LEU A 82 17.72 1.73 8.45
CA LEU A 82 17.62 1.19 7.09
C LEU A 82 16.59 0.07 7.00
N PHE A 83 16.63 -0.91 7.88
CA PHE A 83 15.69 -2.02 7.95
C PHE A 83 14.23 -1.53 8.00
N ARG A 84 13.92 -0.57 8.87
CA ARG A 84 12.58 0.00 8.96
C ARG A 84 12.13 0.68 7.67
N ARG A 85 13.03 1.40 7.00
CA ARG A 85 12.74 2.02 5.70
C ARG A 85 12.46 0.97 4.63
N VAL A 86 13.29 -0.06 4.56
CA VAL A 86 13.12 -1.16 3.59
C VAL A 86 11.79 -1.87 3.80
N ILE A 87 11.42 -2.20 5.03
CA ILE A 87 10.13 -2.87 5.30
C ILE A 87 8.94 -1.99 4.91
N MET A 88 9.00 -0.69 5.24
CA MET A 88 7.92 0.24 4.87
C MET A 88 7.80 0.39 3.35
N LEU A 89 8.92 0.51 2.64
CA LEU A 89 8.94 0.56 1.18
C LEU A 89 8.44 -0.74 0.58
N SER A 90 8.83 -1.89 1.12
CA SER A 90 8.36 -3.20 0.68
C SER A 90 6.84 -3.33 0.82
N PHE A 91 6.26 -2.86 1.93
CA PHE A 91 4.81 -2.80 2.10
C PHE A 91 4.15 -2.02 0.97
N ILE A 92 4.61 -0.78 0.71
CA ILE A 92 4.03 0.10 -0.30
C ILE A 92 4.15 -0.53 -1.70
N ILE A 93 5.34 -1.05 -2.05
CA ILE A 93 5.59 -1.64 -3.37
C ILE A 93 4.71 -2.87 -3.58
N PHE A 94 4.69 -3.81 -2.63
CA PHE A 94 3.90 -5.02 -2.75
C PHE A 94 2.40 -4.72 -2.81
N GLU A 95 1.94 -3.73 -2.06
CA GLU A 95 0.55 -3.30 -2.06
C GLU A 95 0.14 -2.72 -3.43
N ILE A 96 0.93 -1.80 -3.99
CA ILE A 96 0.66 -1.21 -5.30
C ILE A 96 0.68 -2.29 -6.40
N VAL A 97 1.64 -3.21 -6.35
CA VAL A 97 1.74 -4.32 -7.32
C VAL A 97 0.54 -5.25 -7.21
N ALA A 98 0.11 -5.60 -5.99
CA ALA A 98 -1.08 -6.42 -5.77
C ALA A 98 -2.35 -5.74 -6.30
N GLN A 99 -2.52 -4.44 -6.02
CA GLN A 99 -3.62 -3.62 -6.52
C GLN A 99 -3.62 -3.56 -8.05
N ALA A 100 -2.44 -3.40 -8.68
CA ALA A 100 -2.30 -3.37 -10.13
C ALA A 100 -2.74 -4.70 -10.77
N TYR A 101 -2.26 -5.82 -10.23
CA TYR A 101 -2.69 -7.14 -10.71
C TYR A 101 -4.18 -7.39 -10.48
N LEU A 102 -4.76 -6.93 -9.37
CA LEU A 102 -6.18 -7.09 -9.09
C LEU A 102 -7.05 -6.32 -10.10
N VAL A 103 -6.76 -5.03 -10.33
CA VAL A 103 -7.55 -4.24 -11.27
C VAL A 103 -7.38 -4.72 -12.70
N ALA A 104 -6.17 -5.13 -13.11
CA ALA A 104 -5.91 -5.73 -14.42
C ALA A 104 -6.70 -7.04 -14.60
N THR A 105 -6.73 -7.87 -13.55
CA THR A 105 -7.50 -9.12 -13.54
C THR A 105 -9.00 -8.84 -13.67
N PHE A 106 -9.56 -7.96 -12.85
CA PHE A 106 -10.99 -7.60 -12.93
C PHE A 106 -11.36 -6.96 -14.26
N TYR A 107 -10.48 -6.15 -14.82
CA TYR A 107 -10.70 -5.55 -16.14
C TYR A 107 -10.73 -6.60 -17.27
N SER A 108 -9.94 -7.68 -17.16
CA SER A 108 -9.89 -8.73 -18.19
C SER A 108 -11.21 -9.51 -18.33
N PHE A 109 -12.01 -9.61 -17.28
CA PHE A 109 -13.33 -10.25 -17.31
C PHE A 109 -14.48 -9.30 -16.91
N LYS A 110 -14.30 -8.00 -17.19
CA LYS A 110 -15.28 -6.95 -16.88
C LYS A 110 -16.70 -7.26 -17.37
N ASN A 111 -16.83 -7.88 -18.56
CA ASN A 111 -18.13 -8.22 -19.14
C ASN A 111 -18.92 -9.25 -18.30
N LYS A 112 -18.22 -10.10 -17.54
CA LYS A 112 -18.86 -11.03 -16.60
C LYS A 112 -19.16 -10.37 -15.25
N LEU A 113 -18.40 -9.35 -14.90
CA LEU A 113 -18.52 -8.61 -13.65
C LEU A 113 -19.53 -7.46 -13.73
N ASP A 114 -19.91 -6.99 -14.92
CA ASP A 114 -20.74 -5.81 -15.14
C ASP A 114 -22.09 -5.86 -14.39
N GLN A 115 -22.61 -7.07 -14.18
CA GLN A 115 -23.85 -7.29 -13.42
C GLN A 115 -23.69 -7.16 -11.90
N TYR A 116 -22.44 -7.22 -11.40
CA TYR A 116 -22.13 -7.28 -9.97
C TYR A 116 -21.41 -6.05 -9.46
N ILE A 117 -20.70 -5.32 -10.34
CA ILE A 117 -19.84 -4.21 -9.95
C ILE A 117 -20.10 -2.96 -10.80
N ASN A 118 -19.80 -1.81 -10.21
CA ASN A 118 -19.81 -0.55 -10.94
C ASN A 118 -18.53 -0.40 -11.78
N ILE A 119 -18.64 -0.58 -13.10
CA ILE A 119 -17.51 -0.48 -14.03
C ILE A 119 -16.86 0.91 -14.05
N ARG A 120 -17.61 1.98 -13.75
CA ARG A 120 -17.03 3.33 -13.68
C ARG A 120 -16.02 3.41 -12.52
N ILE A 121 -16.36 2.83 -11.38
CA ILE A 121 -15.48 2.78 -10.22
C ILE A 121 -14.26 1.89 -10.49
N LEU A 122 -14.43 0.75 -11.18
CA LEU A 122 -13.29 -0.05 -11.62
C LEU A 122 -12.30 0.77 -12.49
N LYS A 123 -12.81 1.57 -13.44
CA LYS A 123 -11.95 2.46 -14.25
C LYS A 123 -11.23 3.51 -13.37
N THR A 124 -11.94 4.10 -12.41
CA THR A 124 -11.32 5.04 -11.44
C THR A 124 -10.20 4.36 -10.63
N LYS A 125 -10.39 3.11 -10.20
CA LYS A 125 -9.34 2.33 -9.52
C LYS A 125 -8.13 2.07 -10.42
N ILE A 126 -8.34 1.82 -11.71
CA ILE A 126 -7.23 1.66 -12.68
C ILE A 126 -6.44 2.96 -12.77
N ILE A 127 -7.12 4.10 -12.90
CA ILE A 127 -6.45 5.42 -12.95
C ILE A 127 -5.67 5.66 -11.67
N LEU A 128 -6.28 5.45 -10.49
CA LEU A 128 -5.64 5.62 -9.20
C LEU A 128 -4.36 4.79 -9.08
N VAL A 129 -4.42 3.49 -9.39
CA VAL A 129 -3.27 2.59 -9.31
C VAL A 129 -2.19 2.98 -10.32
N SER A 130 -2.57 3.37 -11.54
CA SER A 130 -1.61 3.87 -12.55
C SER A 130 -0.89 5.13 -12.06
N THR A 131 -1.62 6.06 -11.44
CA THR A 131 -1.03 7.26 -10.83
C THR A 131 -0.06 6.89 -9.71
N LEU A 132 -0.44 5.97 -8.81
CA LEU A 132 0.44 5.50 -7.74
C LEU A 132 1.74 4.86 -8.27
N ILE A 133 1.64 4.08 -9.35
CA ILE A 133 2.83 3.49 -10.00
C ILE A 133 3.74 4.59 -10.57
N ILE A 134 3.18 5.57 -11.28
CA ILE A 134 3.96 6.69 -11.85
C ILE A 134 4.65 7.47 -10.73
N VAL A 135 3.91 7.83 -9.68
CA VAL A 135 4.46 8.53 -8.51
C VAL A 135 5.57 7.70 -7.85
N ALA A 136 5.39 6.37 -7.71
CA ALA A 136 6.41 5.48 -7.16
C ALA A 136 7.67 5.49 -8.02
N MET A 137 7.55 5.37 -9.33
CA MET A 137 8.69 5.36 -10.26
C MET A 137 9.49 6.66 -10.22
N ILE A 138 8.83 7.80 -10.06
CA ILE A 138 9.49 9.11 -9.94
C ILE A 138 10.10 9.30 -8.55
N SER A 139 9.42 8.82 -7.52
CA SER A 139 9.81 9.07 -6.12
C SER A 139 10.98 8.20 -5.66
N ILE A 140 11.08 6.95 -6.12
CA ILE A 140 12.14 6.02 -5.71
C ILE A 140 13.54 6.59 -5.96
N PRO A 141 13.88 7.10 -7.15
CA PRO A 141 15.17 7.75 -7.39
C PRO A 141 15.42 8.94 -6.47
N ILE A 142 14.41 9.80 -6.28
CA ILE A 142 14.53 11.02 -5.46
C ILE A 142 14.76 10.68 -3.97
N ILE A 143 14.05 9.67 -3.46
CA ILE A 143 14.19 9.22 -2.06
C ILE A 143 15.57 8.56 -1.83
N SER A 144 16.14 7.96 -2.87
CA SER A 144 17.44 7.29 -2.81
C SER A 144 18.62 8.25 -2.82
N LEU A 145 18.41 9.53 -3.18
CA LEU A 145 19.47 10.54 -3.18
C LEU A 145 19.97 10.78 -1.75
N PRO A 146 21.30 10.81 -1.53
CA PRO A 146 21.89 11.19 -0.27
C PRO A 146 21.70 12.69 -0.03
N GLY A 147 21.33 13.07 1.20
CA GLY A 147 21.15 14.46 1.61
C GLY A 147 19.69 14.85 1.83
N ASP A 148 19.51 15.99 2.49
CA ASP A 148 18.19 16.53 2.83
C ASP A 148 17.78 17.69 1.89
N ASP A 149 18.71 18.16 1.03
CA ASP A 149 18.47 19.25 0.07
C ASP A 149 18.87 18.84 -1.35
N PHE A 150 17.99 19.12 -2.31
CA PHE A 150 18.22 18.91 -3.73
C PHE A 150 17.76 20.14 -4.51
N PHE A 151 18.68 20.83 -5.18
CA PHE A 151 18.42 22.06 -5.92
C PHE A 151 17.63 23.15 -5.15
N GLY A 152 17.90 23.30 -3.84
CA GLY A 152 17.19 24.26 -2.98
C GLY A 152 15.81 23.79 -2.49
N PHE A 153 15.40 22.56 -2.82
CA PHE A 153 14.19 21.94 -2.29
C PHE A 153 14.51 21.09 -1.07
N ASN A 154 13.74 21.28 0.00
CA ASN A 154 13.88 20.49 1.21
C ASN A 154 13.29 19.08 0.97
N LEU A 155 14.17 18.11 0.65
CA LEU A 155 13.82 16.71 0.39
C LEU A 155 13.08 16.05 1.55
N LYS A 156 13.29 16.51 2.78
CA LYS A 156 12.62 15.97 3.96
C LYS A 156 11.12 16.24 3.93
N HIS A 157 10.71 17.45 3.56
CA HIS A 157 9.29 17.77 3.41
C HIS A 157 8.66 16.98 2.26
N PHE A 158 9.37 16.86 1.16
CA PHE A 158 8.92 16.07 0.02
C PHE A 158 8.75 14.57 0.37
N LYS A 159 9.73 13.96 1.06
CA LYS A 159 9.63 12.57 1.55
C LYS A 159 8.41 12.37 2.44
N HIS A 160 8.10 13.33 3.32
CA HIS A 160 6.91 13.24 4.16
C HIS A 160 5.59 13.42 3.38
N ALA A 161 5.55 14.31 2.39
CA ALA A 161 4.39 14.46 1.52
C ALA A 161 4.09 13.15 0.77
N LEU A 162 5.13 12.51 0.20
CA LEU A 162 4.99 11.22 -0.47
C LEU A 162 4.46 10.09 0.44
N GLU A 163 4.92 10.04 1.72
CA GLU A 163 4.37 9.08 2.69
C GLU A 163 2.84 9.24 2.83
N TRP A 164 2.37 10.48 2.93
CA TRP A 164 0.94 10.78 3.04
C TRP A 164 0.18 10.49 1.75
N ASP A 165 0.74 10.83 0.59
CA ASP A 165 0.12 10.57 -0.71
C ASP A 165 -0.09 9.07 -0.94
N TYR A 166 0.92 8.24 -0.63
CA TYR A 166 0.76 6.79 -0.71
C TYR A 166 -0.27 6.26 0.27
N PHE A 167 -0.28 6.76 1.50
CA PHE A 167 -1.25 6.35 2.50
C PHE A 167 -2.69 6.67 2.07
N ILE A 168 -2.93 7.89 1.60
CA ILE A 168 -4.22 8.32 1.08
C ILE A 168 -4.60 7.50 -0.16
N GLY A 169 -3.66 7.25 -1.07
CA GLY A 169 -3.87 6.45 -2.26
C GLY A 169 -4.30 5.02 -1.95
N VAL A 170 -3.63 4.36 -1.01
CA VAL A 170 -3.97 3.00 -0.56
C VAL A 170 -5.36 2.98 0.10
N ILE A 171 -5.66 3.91 1.00
CA ILE A 171 -6.99 4.01 1.62
C ILE A 171 -8.07 4.25 0.57
N SER A 172 -7.83 5.16 -0.37
CA SER A 172 -8.77 5.47 -1.46
C SER A 172 -9.08 4.24 -2.31
N PHE A 173 -8.08 3.38 -2.56
CA PHE A 173 -8.30 2.13 -3.29
C PHE A 173 -9.29 1.21 -2.56
N TYR A 174 -9.19 1.08 -1.24
CA TYR A 174 -10.09 0.25 -0.45
C TYR A 174 -11.48 0.87 -0.32
N LEU A 175 -11.58 2.19 -0.17
CA LEU A 175 -12.86 2.90 -0.19
C LEU A 175 -13.57 2.73 -1.54
N LEU A 176 -12.84 2.86 -2.65
CA LEU A 176 -13.41 2.60 -3.98
C LEU A 176 -13.84 1.13 -4.14
N THR A 177 -13.21 0.19 -3.46
CA THR A 177 -13.68 -1.20 -3.47
C THR A 177 -15.05 -1.32 -2.83
N PHE A 178 -15.30 -0.64 -1.73
CA PHE A 178 -16.61 -0.63 -1.07
C PHE A 178 -17.71 -0.07 -1.99
N PHE A 179 -17.43 1.00 -2.70
CA PHE A 179 -18.39 1.59 -3.64
C PHE A 179 -18.51 0.83 -4.98
N MET A 180 -17.58 -0.07 -5.26
CA MET A 180 -17.57 -0.86 -6.48
C MET A 180 -18.59 -2.00 -6.45
N TRP A 181 -18.77 -2.65 -5.29
CA TRP A 181 -19.71 -3.74 -5.03
C TRP A 181 -21.07 -3.20 -4.52
#